data_8f93c4e44273ff5209383ce0960cf02c
#
_entry.id   8f93c4e44273ff5209383ce0960cf02c
#
_cell.length_a   1.000
_cell.length_b   1.000
_cell.length_c   1.000
_cell.angle_alpha   90.00
_cell.angle_beta   90.00
_cell.angle_gamma   90.00
#
_symmetry.space_group_name_H-M   'P 1'
#
loop_
_entity.id
_entity.type
_entity.pdbx_description
1 polymer ?
#
loop_
_entity_poly.entity_id
_entity_poly.type
_entity_poly.pdbx_seq_one_letter_code
_entity_poly.pdbx_strand_id
1 'polypeptide(L)'
;MGQKCNPIGNRLGIIKGWDSNWYGGKKFDNKLVEDDKIRKYLNARLSKAGISHIIIERTLKLVTVTINTARPGIIIGKAGQEVDKLKEELKKLTGKEVQINISEIKRPEIDAVIVGNTIARQLEGRISYRRAIKTAMTSAMRIGAEGIKVQISGRLGGAEMARREQFKEGRIPLHTLRADIDYALAEAQTTYGKLGIKTWICKGEIYGKVDLVPGTENMVKDNKPAHGQGRPDRKGGPRGDRDRDRGSDRGGDRGGDRRPRNKK
;
A
#
# COMPACT_ATOMS: atom_id res chain seq x y z
N MET A 1 14.83 -20.33 20.37
CA MET A 1 14.48 -18.93 19.99
C MET A 1 13.02 -18.69 20.38
N GLY A 2 12.75 -17.62 21.14
CA GLY A 2 11.40 -17.26 21.57
C GLY A 2 10.47 -16.90 20.41
N GLN A 3 9.18 -17.02 20.66
CA GLN A 3 8.13 -16.62 19.72
C GLN A 3 8.09 -15.09 19.58
N LYS A 4 7.88 -14.59 18.38
CA LYS A 4 7.81 -13.14 18.14
C LYS A 4 6.36 -12.69 18.13
N CYS A 5 6.07 -11.58 18.82
CA CYS A 5 4.75 -10.96 18.82
C CYS A 5 4.42 -10.33 17.45
N ASN A 6 3.11 -10.19 17.19
CA ASN A 6 2.63 -9.45 16.04
C ASN A 6 2.97 -7.95 16.22
N PRO A 7 3.70 -7.33 15.28
CA PRO A 7 4.12 -5.93 15.42
C PRO A 7 2.95 -4.94 15.39
N ILE A 8 1.84 -5.25 14.70
CA ILE A 8 0.63 -4.42 14.71
C ILE A 8 -0.01 -4.47 16.10
N GLY A 9 -0.23 -5.67 16.66
CA GLY A 9 -0.82 -5.84 17.98
C GLY A 9 -0.01 -5.17 19.09
N ASN A 10 1.32 -5.16 18.97
CA ASN A 10 2.20 -4.49 19.94
C ASN A 10 2.14 -2.95 19.87
N ARG A 11 1.58 -2.38 18.82
CA ARG A 11 1.47 -0.94 18.57
C ARG A 11 0.04 -0.41 18.66
N LEU A 12 -0.91 -1.28 18.94
CA LEU A 12 -2.31 -0.89 19.16
C LEU A 12 -2.43 0.08 20.36
N GLY A 13 -3.19 1.15 20.16
CA GLY A 13 -3.35 2.20 21.16
C GLY A 13 -2.17 3.17 21.28
N ILE A 14 -1.06 2.95 20.56
CA ILE A 14 0.11 3.84 20.52
C ILE A 14 0.15 4.59 19.20
N ILE A 15 0.31 3.86 18.09
CA ILE A 15 0.35 4.43 16.73
C ILE A 15 -0.66 3.79 15.78
N LYS A 16 -1.23 2.64 16.13
CA LYS A 16 -2.24 1.93 15.35
C LYS A 16 -3.57 1.94 16.07
N GLY A 17 -4.66 2.22 15.32
CA GLY A 17 -6.03 2.05 15.78
C GLY A 17 -6.52 0.61 15.61
N TRP A 18 -7.76 0.39 16.01
CA TRP A 18 -8.45 -0.89 15.83
C TRP A 18 -9.13 -0.97 14.48
N ASP A 19 -9.17 -2.16 13.89
CA ASP A 19 -9.91 -2.41 12.65
C ASP A 19 -11.43 -2.54 12.89
N SER A 20 -11.86 -2.73 14.13
CA SER A 20 -13.26 -2.76 14.53
C SER A 20 -13.50 -1.75 15.64
N ASN A 21 -14.27 -0.70 15.36
CA ASN A 21 -14.53 0.44 16.24
C ASN A 21 -16.00 0.45 16.67
N TRP A 22 -16.29 -0.26 17.76
CA TRP A 22 -17.62 -0.30 18.34
C TRP A 22 -17.60 -0.80 19.78
N TYR A 23 -18.66 -0.48 20.51
CA TYR A 23 -18.88 -0.97 21.85
C TYR A 23 -19.90 -2.11 21.86
N GLY A 24 -19.54 -3.25 22.44
CA GLY A 24 -20.35 -4.49 22.39
C GLY A 24 -21.37 -4.62 23.51
N GLY A 25 -21.02 -4.25 24.74
CA GLY A 25 -21.81 -4.54 25.93
C GLY A 25 -22.07 -6.04 26.08
N LYS A 26 -23.29 -6.41 26.48
CA LYS A 26 -23.70 -7.81 26.69
C LYS A 26 -23.79 -8.65 25.40
N LYS A 27 -23.79 -8.03 24.22
CA LYS A 27 -23.89 -8.72 22.90
C LYS A 27 -22.56 -8.67 22.12
N PHE A 28 -21.45 -8.63 22.84
CA PHE A 28 -20.11 -8.54 22.24
C PHE A 28 -19.80 -9.77 21.37
N ASP A 29 -20.11 -10.96 21.85
CA ASP A 29 -19.91 -12.25 21.18
C ASP A 29 -20.53 -12.29 19.78
N ASN A 30 -21.81 -11.97 19.70
CA ASN A 30 -22.54 -11.98 18.43
C ASN A 30 -21.99 -10.98 17.43
N LYS A 31 -21.63 -9.76 17.88
CA LYS A 31 -21.04 -8.73 17.03
C LYS A 31 -19.66 -9.14 16.49
N LEU A 32 -18.85 -9.81 17.31
CA LEU A 32 -17.54 -10.28 16.90
C LEU A 32 -17.65 -11.38 15.80
N VAL A 33 -18.59 -12.31 15.98
CA VAL A 33 -18.87 -13.35 14.97
C VAL A 33 -19.39 -12.74 13.66
N GLU A 34 -20.25 -11.70 13.75
CA GLU A 34 -20.72 -10.97 12.56
C GLU A 34 -19.56 -10.30 11.83
N ASP A 35 -18.61 -9.64 12.55
CA ASP A 35 -17.46 -9.00 11.94
C ASP A 35 -16.54 -10.00 11.22
N ASP A 36 -16.31 -11.15 11.81
CA ASP A 36 -15.52 -12.22 11.17
C ASP A 36 -16.21 -12.74 9.89
N LYS A 37 -17.54 -12.94 9.92
CA LYS A 37 -18.31 -13.31 8.72
C LYS A 37 -18.19 -12.25 7.61
N ILE A 38 -18.33 -10.95 7.95
CA ILE A 38 -18.19 -9.85 7.01
C ILE A 38 -16.79 -9.85 6.38
N ARG A 39 -15.74 -9.96 7.18
CA ARG A 39 -14.35 -9.99 6.69
C ARG A 39 -14.07 -11.18 5.79
N LYS A 40 -14.48 -12.37 6.19
CA LYS A 40 -14.32 -13.60 5.39
C LYS A 40 -15.05 -13.49 4.05
N TYR A 41 -16.29 -13.01 4.08
CA TYR A 41 -17.08 -12.82 2.87
C TYR A 41 -16.44 -11.82 1.90
N LEU A 42 -16.05 -10.64 2.39
CA LEU A 42 -15.43 -9.62 1.56
C LEU A 42 -14.09 -10.06 0.99
N ASN A 43 -13.25 -10.73 1.78
CA ASN A 43 -11.96 -11.25 1.30
C ASN A 43 -12.14 -12.32 0.20
N ALA A 44 -13.13 -13.17 0.32
CA ALA A 44 -13.43 -14.20 -0.67
C ALA A 44 -13.99 -13.57 -1.97
N ARG A 45 -14.95 -12.65 -1.86
CA ARG A 45 -15.64 -12.02 -3.00
C ARG A 45 -14.73 -11.08 -3.77
N LEU A 46 -13.90 -10.32 -3.07
CA LEU A 46 -13.05 -9.26 -3.61
C LEU A 46 -11.57 -9.64 -3.71
N SER A 47 -11.25 -10.91 -3.82
CA SER A 47 -9.86 -11.41 -3.86
C SER A 47 -8.99 -10.74 -4.94
N LYS A 48 -9.59 -10.28 -6.07
CA LYS A 48 -8.90 -9.60 -7.17
C LYS A 48 -8.66 -8.11 -6.94
N ALA A 49 -9.40 -7.49 -6.02
CA ALA A 49 -9.34 -6.04 -5.78
C ALA A 49 -8.08 -5.60 -5.02
N GLY A 50 -7.38 -6.52 -4.34
CA GLY A 50 -6.20 -6.18 -3.53
C GLY A 50 -6.60 -5.40 -2.27
N ILE A 51 -7.42 -6.02 -1.42
CA ILE A 51 -7.82 -5.47 -0.13
C ILE A 51 -6.61 -5.48 0.81
N SER A 52 -6.41 -4.38 1.53
CA SER A 52 -5.46 -4.27 2.63
C SER A 52 -6.16 -4.47 3.97
N HIS A 53 -6.96 -3.49 4.38
CA HIS A 53 -7.67 -3.48 5.65
C HIS A 53 -9.16 -3.26 5.45
N ILE A 54 -9.96 -3.88 6.32
CA ILE A 54 -11.41 -3.68 6.38
C ILE A 54 -11.73 -3.14 7.77
N ILE A 55 -12.13 -1.87 7.84
CA ILE A 55 -12.50 -1.20 9.07
C ILE A 55 -14.01 -1.28 9.21
N ILE A 56 -14.47 -1.71 10.40
CA ILE A 56 -15.88 -1.88 10.69
C ILE A 56 -16.26 -0.97 11.85
N GLU A 57 -17.16 -0.05 11.58
CA GLU A 57 -17.74 0.84 12.57
C GLU A 57 -19.22 0.50 12.76
N ARG A 58 -19.68 0.44 13.99
CA ARG A 58 -21.06 0.09 14.27
C ARG A 58 -21.73 1.16 15.11
N THR A 59 -22.85 1.65 14.61
CA THR A 59 -23.83 2.41 15.37
C THR A 59 -24.98 1.51 15.80
N LEU A 60 -26.01 2.07 16.42
CA LEU A 60 -27.17 1.29 16.88
C LEU A 60 -27.92 0.60 15.72
N LYS A 61 -28.05 1.27 14.58
CA LYS A 61 -28.86 0.80 13.42
C LYS A 61 -28.04 0.50 12.19
N LEU A 62 -26.88 1.14 12.03
CA LEU A 62 -26.07 1.11 10.82
C LEU A 62 -24.70 0.47 11.08
N VAL A 63 -24.25 -0.36 10.14
CA VAL A 63 -22.89 -0.89 10.11
C VAL A 63 -22.15 -0.23 8.95
N THR A 64 -21.13 0.56 9.24
CA THR A 64 -20.27 1.18 8.22
C THR A 64 -19.04 0.31 8.01
N VAL A 65 -18.81 -0.11 6.79
CA VAL A 65 -17.66 -0.93 6.39
C VAL A 65 -16.79 -0.12 5.45
N THR A 66 -15.61 0.28 5.91
CA THR A 66 -14.62 0.99 5.09
C THR A 66 -13.61 -0.01 4.55
N ILE A 67 -13.52 -0.12 3.23
CA ILE A 67 -12.64 -1.06 2.52
C ILE A 67 -11.46 -0.29 1.95
N ASN A 68 -10.26 -0.54 2.45
CA ASN A 68 -9.02 0.01 1.92
C ASN A 68 -8.48 -0.93 0.84
N THR A 69 -8.38 -0.44 -0.40
CA THR A 69 -8.04 -1.26 -1.57
C THR A 69 -7.04 -0.56 -2.49
N ALA A 70 -6.25 -1.36 -3.20
CA ALA A 70 -5.38 -0.86 -4.27
C ALA A 70 -6.12 -0.60 -5.59
N ARG A 71 -7.31 -1.20 -5.78
CA ARG A 71 -8.06 -1.13 -7.04
C ARG A 71 -9.54 -0.86 -6.78
N PRO A 72 -9.92 0.37 -6.45
CA PRO A 72 -11.30 0.71 -6.11
C PRO A 72 -12.29 0.46 -7.26
N GLY A 73 -11.84 0.61 -8.51
CA GLY A 73 -12.70 0.37 -9.68
C GLY A 73 -13.29 -1.03 -9.79
N ILE A 74 -12.59 -2.06 -9.24
CA ILE A 74 -13.12 -3.44 -9.23
C ILE A 74 -14.26 -3.58 -8.24
N ILE A 75 -14.22 -2.83 -7.13
CA ILE A 75 -15.26 -2.88 -6.09
C ILE A 75 -16.47 -2.04 -6.52
N ILE A 76 -16.23 -0.86 -7.10
CA ILE A 76 -17.31 0.04 -7.56
C ILE A 76 -18.05 -0.58 -8.72
N GLY A 77 -17.34 -1.19 -9.66
CA GLY A 77 -17.92 -1.76 -10.85
C GLY A 77 -18.46 -0.71 -11.82
N LYS A 78 -19.22 -1.16 -12.80
CA LYS A 78 -19.87 -0.25 -13.77
C LYS A 78 -21.04 0.49 -13.10
N ALA A 79 -20.97 1.81 -13.06
CA ALA A 79 -22.01 2.68 -12.48
C ALA A 79 -22.43 2.32 -11.03
N GLY A 80 -21.53 1.74 -10.23
CA GLY A 80 -21.82 1.42 -8.82
C GLY A 80 -22.59 0.12 -8.58
N GLN A 81 -22.97 -0.63 -9.61
CA GLN A 81 -23.79 -1.85 -9.48
C GLN A 81 -23.18 -2.92 -8.56
N GLU A 82 -21.86 -3.06 -8.58
CA GLU A 82 -21.21 -4.08 -7.71
C GLU A 82 -21.26 -3.68 -6.23
N VAL A 83 -21.16 -2.38 -5.93
CA VAL A 83 -21.30 -1.90 -4.53
C VAL A 83 -22.72 -2.12 -4.02
N ASP A 84 -23.73 -1.87 -4.86
CA ASP A 84 -25.14 -2.06 -4.45
C ASP A 84 -25.44 -3.54 -4.21
N LYS A 85 -24.96 -4.44 -5.06
CA LYS A 85 -25.04 -5.88 -4.82
C LYS A 85 -24.36 -6.29 -3.52
N LEU A 86 -23.13 -5.77 -3.26
CA LEU A 86 -22.40 -6.04 -2.01
C LEU A 86 -23.17 -5.55 -0.78
N LYS A 87 -23.83 -4.38 -0.86
CA LYS A 87 -24.68 -3.88 0.24
C LYS A 87 -25.86 -4.83 0.50
N GLU A 88 -26.55 -5.30 -0.54
CA GLU A 88 -27.65 -6.24 -0.39
C GLU A 88 -27.19 -7.59 0.19
N GLU A 89 -26.06 -8.12 -0.30
CA GLU A 89 -25.49 -9.37 0.19
C GLU A 89 -25.08 -9.26 1.66
N LEU A 90 -24.43 -8.16 2.06
CA LEU A 90 -24.07 -7.89 3.44
C LEU A 90 -25.30 -7.65 4.32
N LYS A 91 -26.33 -6.99 3.81
CA LYS A 91 -27.61 -6.81 4.53
C LYS A 91 -28.28 -8.17 4.81
N LYS A 92 -28.22 -9.11 3.87
CA LYS A 92 -28.73 -10.49 4.07
C LYS A 92 -27.93 -11.25 5.12
N LEU A 93 -26.60 -11.05 5.18
CA LEU A 93 -25.72 -11.71 6.15
C LEU A 93 -25.87 -11.18 7.57
N THR A 94 -26.06 -9.86 7.73
CA THR A 94 -26.07 -9.18 9.04
C THR A 94 -27.47 -8.89 9.57
N GLY A 95 -28.48 -8.88 8.71
CA GLY A 95 -29.85 -8.45 9.05
C GLY A 95 -29.97 -6.97 9.44
N LYS A 96 -28.93 -6.16 9.15
CA LYS A 96 -28.84 -4.71 9.48
C LYS A 96 -28.58 -3.91 8.22
N GLU A 97 -28.78 -2.60 8.31
CA GLU A 97 -28.37 -1.70 7.23
C GLU A 97 -26.85 -1.58 7.21
N VAL A 98 -26.29 -1.70 5.99
CA VAL A 98 -24.85 -1.62 5.76
C VAL A 98 -24.52 -0.49 4.81
N GLN A 99 -23.59 0.37 5.20
CA GLN A 99 -22.98 1.37 4.36
C GLN A 99 -21.56 0.93 4.01
N ILE A 100 -21.19 1.01 2.74
CA ILE A 100 -19.84 0.66 2.28
C ILE A 100 -19.14 1.97 1.86
N ASN A 101 -17.98 2.21 2.46
CA ASN A 101 -17.06 3.26 2.07
C ASN A 101 -15.83 2.62 1.44
N ILE A 102 -15.34 3.18 0.34
CA ILE A 102 -14.18 2.68 -0.39
C ILE A 102 -13.08 3.72 -0.30
N SER A 103 -11.93 3.31 0.23
CA SER A 103 -10.72 4.14 0.32
C SER A 103 -9.63 3.58 -0.57
N GLU A 104 -9.03 4.43 -1.38
CA GLU A 104 -7.92 4.05 -2.26
C GLU A 104 -6.58 4.16 -1.54
N ILE A 105 -5.75 3.13 -1.71
CA ILE A 105 -4.37 3.11 -1.23
C ILE A 105 -3.47 3.67 -2.33
N LYS A 106 -2.96 4.88 -2.11
CA LYS A 106 -2.09 5.58 -3.08
C LYS A 106 -0.78 4.84 -3.40
N ARG A 107 -0.24 4.07 -2.44
CA ARG A 107 1.06 3.37 -2.56
C ARG A 107 0.91 1.91 -2.13
N PRO A 108 0.38 1.03 -2.99
CA PRO A 108 0.12 -0.37 -2.65
C PRO A 108 1.40 -1.18 -2.39
N GLU A 109 2.55 -0.72 -2.89
CA GLU A 109 3.83 -1.41 -2.71
C GLU A 109 4.44 -1.23 -1.30
N ILE A 110 3.88 -0.30 -0.50
CA ILE A 110 4.27 -0.11 0.91
C ILE A 110 3.27 -0.78 1.87
N ASP A 111 2.26 -1.44 1.33
CA ASP A 111 1.28 -2.17 2.12
C ASP A 111 1.67 -3.65 2.25
N ALA A 112 1.83 -4.12 3.49
CA ALA A 112 2.32 -5.47 3.74
C ALA A 112 1.37 -6.56 3.24
N VAL A 113 0.04 -6.33 3.33
CA VAL A 113 -0.99 -7.30 2.92
C VAL A 113 -0.99 -7.45 1.40
N ILE A 114 -0.96 -6.32 0.68
CA ILE A 114 -0.96 -6.31 -0.79
C ILE A 114 0.32 -6.94 -1.34
N VAL A 115 1.47 -6.58 -0.75
CA VAL A 115 2.78 -7.15 -1.14
C VAL A 115 2.82 -8.65 -0.86
N GLY A 116 2.38 -9.09 0.32
CA GLY A 116 2.29 -10.50 0.67
C GLY A 116 1.43 -11.31 -0.30
N ASN A 117 0.24 -10.81 -0.61
CA ASN A 117 -0.68 -11.43 -1.57
C ASN A 117 -0.13 -11.42 -3.01
N THR A 118 0.62 -10.39 -3.39
CA THR A 118 1.27 -10.33 -4.71
C THR A 118 2.35 -11.38 -4.84
N ILE A 119 3.18 -11.56 -3.81
CA ILE A 119 4.19 -12.63 -3.75
C ILE A 119 3.49 -14.00 -3.80
N ALA A 120 2.40 -14.21 -3.02
CA ALA A 120 1.64 -15.44 -3.03
C ALA A 120 1.15 -15.82 -4.42
N ARG A 121 0.52 -14.89 -5.15
CA ARG A 121 0.06 -15.10 -6.53
C ARG A 121 1.19 -15.43 -7.50
N GLN A 122 2.36 -14.79 -7.35
CA GLN A 122 3.52 -15.10 -8.18
C GLN A 122 4.06 -16.51 -7.93
N LEU A 123 4.02 -16.98 -6.68
CA LEU A 123 4.41 -18.35 -6.33
C LEU A 123 3.41 -19.39 -6.87
N GLU A 124 2.12 -19.12 -6.79
CA GLU A 124 1.08 -19.93 -7.42
C GLU A 124 1.25 -20.01 -8.94
N GLY A 125 1.71 -18.90 -9.57
CA GLY A 125 2.11 -18.83 -10.98
C GLY A 125 3.47 -19.49 -11.29
N ARG A 126 4.04 -20.27 -10.35
CA ARG A 126 5.30 -21.01 -10.50
C ARG A 126 6.54 -20.13 -10.77
N ILE A 127 6.50 -18.86 -10.37
CA ILE A 127 7.66 -17.97 -10.40
C ILE A 127 8.60 -18.35 -9.26
N SER A 128 9.92 -18.32 -9.51
CA SER A 128 10.92 -18.58 -8.47
C SER A 128 10.72 -17.63 -7.28
N TYR A 129 10.66 -18.19 -6.07
CA TYR A 129 10.45 -17.41 -4.84
C TYR A 129 11.52 -16.33 -4.64
N ARG A 130 12.79 -16.59 -5.01
CA ARG A 130 13.87 -15.60 -4.91
C ARG A 130 13.62 -14.39 -5.80
N ARG A 131 13.15 -14.63 -7.02
CA ARG A 131 12.82 -13.55 -7.97
C ARG A 131 11.61 -12.76 -7.50
N ALA A 132 10.56 -13.43 -7.08
CA ALA A 132 9.34 -12.79 -6.57
C ALA A 132 9.63 -11.87 -5.37
N ILE A 133 10.39 -12.37 -4.39
CA ILE A 133 10.76 -11.60 -3.20
C ILE A 133 11.65 -10.41 -3.58
N LYS A 134 12.69 -10.62 -4.41
CA LYS A 134 13.61 -9.54 -4.81
C LYS A 134 12.87 -8.43 -5.55
N THR A 135 11.97 -8.76 -6.46
CA THR A 135 11.14 -7.77 -7.18
C THR A 135 10.27 -6.96 -6.21
N ALA A 136 9.59 -7.62 -5.28
CA ALA A 136 8.76 -6.96 -4.28
C ALA A 136 9.58 -6.03 -3.36
N MET A 137 10.76 -6.48 -2.92
CA MET A 137 11.66 -5.67 -2.08
C MET A 137 12.15 -4.43 -2.83
N THR A 138 12.64 -4.59 -4.05
CA THR A 138 13.11 -3.48 -4.89
C THR A 138 11.99 -2.46 -5.14
N SER A 139 10.76 -2.92 -5.39
CA SER A 139 9.60 -2.03 -5.59
C SER A 139 9.27 -1.22 -4.33
N ALA A 140 9.24 -1.87 -3.17
CA ALA A 140 8.97 -1.19 -1.89
C ALA A 140 10.05 -0.16 -1.54
N MET A 141 11.33 -0.49 -1.71
CA MET A 141 12.44 0.44 -1.45
C MET A 141 12.45 1.63 -2.40
N ARG A 142 12.11 1.43 -3.69
CA ARG A 142 12.01 2.49 -4.69
C ARG A 142 10.98 3.56 -4.31
N ILE A 143 9.86 3.16 -3.71
CA ILE A 143 8.76 4.06 -3.33
C ILE A 143 9.04 4.76 -1.99
N GLY A 144 10.10 4.37 -1.30
CA GLY A 144 10.57 5.06 -0.10
C GLY A 144 10.18 4.37 1.21
N ALA A 145 10.03 3.05 1.22
CA ALA A 145 10.02 2.30 2.47
C ALA A 145 11.40 2.38 3.13
N GLU A 146 11.47 2.57 4.46
CA GLU A 146 12.75 2.56 5.19
C GLU A 146 13.37 1.16 5.26
N GLY A 147 12.53 0.16 5.20
CA GLY A 147 12.98 -1.23 5.15
C GLY A 147 11.87 -2.23 4.94
N ILE A 148 12.23 -3.34 4.37
CA ILE A 148 11.33 -4.48 4.13
C ILE A 148 12.00 -5.78 4.55
N LYS A 149 11.21 -6.67 5.15
CA LYS A 149 11.61 -8.03 5.48
C LYS A 149 10.52 -8.98 5.00
N VAL A 150 10.91 -9.96 4.22
CA VAL A 150 10.03 -11.04 3.78
C VAL A 150 10.59 -12.35 4.26
N GLN A 151 9.75 -13.17 4.86
CA GLN A 151 10.08 -14.52 5.29
C GLN A 151 9.12 -15.49 4.60
N ILE A 152 9.67 -16.49 3.98
CA ILE A 152 8.91 -17.56 3.37
C ILE A 152 9.22 -18.89 4.05
N SER A 153 8.22 -19.73 4.19
CA SER A 153 8.34 -21.04 4.85
C SER A 153 7.48 -22.09 4.17
N GLY A 154 7.99 -23.31 4.12
CA GLY A 154 7.32 -24.44 3.48
C GLY A 154 8.25 -25.21 2.55
N ARG A 155 7.68 -25.98 1.62
CA ARG A 155 8.41 -26.74 0.61
C ARG A 155 8.87 -25.86 -0.55
N LEU A 156 9.94 -25.09 -0.32
CA LEU A 156 10.45 -24.11 -1.26
C LEU A 156 11.03 -24.79 -2.51
N GLY A 157 10.49 -24.40 -3.68
CA GLY A 157 10.89 -24.97 -4.96
C GLY A 157 10.50 -26.45 -5.15
N GLY A 158 9.55 -26.96 -4.35
CA GLY A 158 9.10 -28.36 -4.40
C GLY A 158 9.98 -29.34 -3.62
N ALA A 159 10.95 -28.86 -2.82
CA ALA A 159 11.80 -29.70 -1.98
C ALA A 159 10.96 -30.55 -1.01
N GLU A 160 11.37 -31.80 -0.74
CA GLU A 160 10.66 -32.68 0.19
C GLU A 160 10.66 -32.13 1.61
N MET A 161 11.80 -31.63 2.06
CA MET A 161 11.92 -31.02 3.38
C MET A 161 11.54 -29.55 3.36
N ALA A 162 10.61 -29.17 4.22
CA ALA A 162 10.24 -27.78 4.41
C ALA A 162 11.41 -26.98 5.04
N ARG A 163 11.62 -25.79 4.54
CA ARG A 163 12.61 -24.87 5.09
C ARG A 163 12.07 -23.45 5.17
N ARG A 164 12.79 -22.63 5.92
CA ARG A 164 12.48 -21.22 6.10
C ARG A 164 13.62 -20.39 5.56
N GLU A 165 13.30 -19.47 4.66
CA GLU A 165 14.23 -18.46 4.17
C GLU A 165 13.71 -17.07 4.50
N GLN A 166 14.61 -16.13 4.80
CA GLN A 166 14.27 -14.74 5.06
C GLN A 166 15.20 -13.81 4.28
N PHE A 167 14.60 -12.75 3.76
CA PHE A 167 15.28 -11.67 3.06
C PHE A 167 14.96 -10.37 3.76
N LYS A 168 15.95 -9.51 3.93
CA LYS A 168 15.80 -8.23 4.62
C LYS A 168 16.61 -7.18 3.87
N GLU A 169 16.01 -6.01 3.70
CA GLU A 169 16.65 -4.82 3.14
C GLU A 169 16.23 -3.60 3.95
N GLY A 170 17.16 -2.71 4.23
CA GLY A 170 16.91 -1.52 5.06
C GLY A 170 16.71 -1.78 6.55
N ARG A 171 16.08 -0.82 7.23
CA ARG A 171 15.91 -0.77 8.69
C ARG A 171 14.51 -1.24 9.09
N ILE A 172 14.42 -2.16 10.05
CA ILE A 172 13.14 -2.64 10.61
C ILE A 172 13.27 -2.76 12.12
N PRO A 173 13.06 -1.68 12.86
CA PRO A 173 13.23 -1.66 14.31
C PRO A 173 11.99 -2.20 15.01
N LEU A 174 11.89 -3.52 15.20
CA LEU A 174 10.72 -4.18 15.80
C LEU A 174 10.46 -3.79 17.26
N HIS A 175 11.52 -3.40 17.99
CA HIS A 175 11.43 -3.00 19.40
C HIS A 175 11.03 -1.54 19.59
N THR A 176 11.14 -0.71 18.56
CA THR A 176 10.76 0.71 18.62
C THR A 176 9.26 0.85 18.42
N LEU A 177 8.51 1.22 19.45
CA LEU A 177 7.04 1.32 19.40
C LEU A 177 6.54 2.47 18.52
N ARG A 178 7.32 3.55 18.40
CA ARG A 178 7.01 4.68 17.52
C ARG A 178 7.22 4.41 16.03
N ALA A 179 7.91 3.30 15.68
CA ALA A 179 8.11 2.94 14.30
C ALA A 179 6.83 2.34 13.70
N ASP A 180 6.36 2.91 12.58
CA ASP A 180 5.22 2.39 11.84
C ASP A 180 5.63 1.18 11.03
N ILE A 181 5.37 0.00 11.58
CA ILE A 181 5.65 -1.28 10.95
C ILE A 181 4.34 -1.95 10.58
N ASP A 182 4.16 -2.12 9.29
CA ASP A 182 3.07 -2.90 8.72
C ASP A 182 3.46 -4.37 8.63
N TYR A 183 2.51 -5.26 8.88
CA TYR A 183 2.75 -6.69 8.92
C TYR A 183 1.61 -7.46 8.26
N ALA A 184 1.96 -8.48 7.49
CA ALA A 184 0.98 -9.37 6.91
C ALA A 184 1.46 -10.82 6.93
N LEU A 185 0.47 -11.71 7.03
CA LEU A 185 0.61 -13.13 6.79
C LEU A 185 -0.21 -13.47 5.54
N ALA A 186 0.46 -13.99 4.52
CA ALA A 186 -0.17 -14.48 3.30
C ALA A 186 0.15 -15.97 3.10
N GLU A 187 -0.75 -16.69 2.46
CA GLU A 187 -0.58 -18.09 2.12
C GLU A 187 -0.65 -18.26 0.59
N ALA A 188 0.28 -19.01 0.04
CA ALA A 188 0.27 -19.42 -1.37
C ALA A 188 -0.06 -20.91 -1.45
N GLN A 189 -1.07 -21.24 -2.24
CA GLN A 189 -1.47 -22.62 -2.47
C GLN A 189 -0.71 -23.16 -3.68
N THR A 190 0.28 -24.02 -3.44
CA THR A 190 1.07 -24.64 -4.51
C THR A 190 0.69 -26.11 -4.68
N THR A 191 1.13 -26.72 -5.78
CA THR A 191 0.93 -28.16 -6.04
C THR A 191 1.58 -29.06 -4.98
N TYR A 192 2.60 -28.54 -4.27
CA TYR A 192 3.34 -29.26 -3.22
C TYR A 192 2.87 -28.93 -1.81
N GLY A 193 1.78 -28.15 -1.66
CA GLY A 193 1.23 -27.71 -0.38
C GLY A 193 1.26 -26.19 -0.21
N LYS A 194 0.91 -25.74 0.99
CA LYS A 194 0.87 -24.32 1.32
C LYS A 194 2.26 -23.76 1.66
N LEU A 195 2.56 -22.59 1.12
CA LEU A 195 3.70 -21.79 1.51
C LEU A 195 3.23 -20.60 2.34
N GLY A 196 3.79 -20.43 3.53
CA GLY A 196 3.51 -19.28 4.39
C GLY A 196 4.46 -18.13 4.10
N ILE A 197 3.91 -16.95 3.89
CA ILE A 197 4.66 -15.72 3.61
C ILE A 197 4.38 -14.72 4.73
N LYS A 198 5.42 -14.23 5.39
CA LYS A 198 5.33 -13.15 6.37
C LYS A 198 6.06 -11.94 5.83
N THR A 199 5.37 -10.81 5.78
CA THR A 199 5.90 -9.56 5.25
C THR A 199 5.89 -8.51 6.35
N TRP A 200 7.00 -7.80 6.54
CA TRP A 200 7.15 -6.63 7.42
C TRP A 200 7.64 -5.48 6.57
N ILE A 201 6.99 -4.35 6.66
CA ILE A 201 7.38 -3.12 5.96
C ILE A 201 7.44 -1.98 6.96
N CYS A 202 8.59 -1.32 7.04
CA CYS A 202 8.79 -0.14 7.85
C CYS A 202 8.50 1.11 7.01
N LYS A 203 7.48 1.88 7.42
CA LYS A 203 7.08 3.12 6.75
C LYS A 203 7.82 4.35 7.29
N GLY A 204 8.48 4.20 8.43
CA GLY A 204 9.19 5.27 9.14
C GLY A 204 8.82 5.36 10.61
N GLU A 205 9.27 6.42 11.27
CA GLU A 205 8.95 6.69 12.68
C GLU A 205 7.93 7.82 12.77
N ILE A 206 6.93 7.68 13.64
CA ILE A 206 5.90 8.67 13.89
C ILE A 206 6.20 9.36 15.20
N TYR A 207 6.31 10.68 15.16
CA TYR A 207 6.54 11.53 16.32
C TYR A 207 5.28 12.37 16.62
N GLY A 208 4.99 12.55 17.89
CA GLY A 208 3.82 13.32 18.35
C GLY A 208 2.60 12.45 18.66
N LYS A 209 1.46 13.11 18.93
CA LYS A 209 0.19 12.45 19.15
C LYS A 209 -0.38 11.97 17.82
N VAL A 210 -0.84 10.74 17.79
CA VAL A 210 -1.47 10.13 16.62
C VAL A 210 -2.96 10.06 16.86
N ASP A 211 -3.76 10.53 15.90
CA ASP A 211 -5.19 10.33 15.92
C ASP A 211 -5.49 8.87 15.56
N LEU A 212 -5.95 8.11 16.55
CA LEU A 212 -6.27 6.69 16.40
C LEU A 212 -7.62 6.45 15.70
N VAL A 213 -8.27 7.52 15.23
CA VAL A 213 -9.54 7.44 14.52
C VAL A 213 -9.30 6.89 13.10
N PRO A 214 -10.04 5.85 12.67
CA PRO A 214 -9.90 5.30 11.35
C PRO A 214 -10.24 6.36 10.27
N GLY A 215 -9.45 6.38 9.21
CA GLY A 215 -9.65 7.33 8.10
C GLY A 215 -8.77 8.60 8.16
N THR A 216 -8.19 8.96 9.29
CA THR A 216 -7.29 10.11 9.43
C THR A 216 -5.83 9.80 9.04
N GLU A 217 -5.49 8.56 8.79
CA GLU A 217 -4.12 8.14 8.44
C GLU A 217 -3.55 8.87 7.20
N ASN A 218 -4.41 9.41 6.35
CA ASN A 218 -4.01 10.16 5.15
C ASN A 218 -3.85 11.68 5.39
N MET A 219 -4.37 12.23 6.50
CA MET A 219 -4.33 13.68 6.76
C MET A 219 -3.06 14.15 7.50
N VAL A 220 -2.38 13.25 8.21
CA VAL A 220 -1.21 13.61 9.02
C VAL A 220 0.07 13.81 8.21
N LYS A 221 0.10 13.41 6.92
CA LYS A 221 1.32 13.42 6.10
C LYS A 221 1.62 14.71 5.37
N ASP A 222 0.70 15.67 5.33
CA ASP A 222 0.89 16.92 4.57
C ASP A 222 1.44 18.08 5.41
N ASN A 223 1.63 17.91 6.74
CA ASN A 223 2.27 18.89 7.60
C ASN A 223 3.78 18.65 7.78
N LYS A 224 4.53 18.45 6.71
CA LYS A 224 5.94 18.82 6.73
C LYS A 224 6.01 20.32 6.71
N PRO A 225 6.58 20.99 7.73
CA PRO A 225 6.86 22.41 7.62
C PRO A 225 7.76 22.57 6.39
N ALA A 226 7.32 23.35 5.43
CA ALA A 226 8.14 23.76 4.32
C ALA A 226 9.38 24.41 4.94
N HIS A 227 10.50 23.72 4.91
CA HIS A 227 11.78 24.29 5.27
C HIS A 227 12.02 25.39 4.27
N GLY A 228 11.80 26.62 4.72
CA GLY A 228 12.03 27.83 3.93
C GLY A 228 13.49 27.88 3.48
N GLN A 229 13.72 27.45 2.27
CA GLN A 229 14.89 27.91 1.54
C GLN A 229 14.61 29.35 1.16
N GLY A 230 15.05 30.26 2.03
CA GLY A 230 15.14 31.68 1.71
C GLY A 230 15.97 31.84 0.44
N ARG A 231 15.30 32.21 -0.63
CA ARG A 231 15.98 32.75 -1.80
C ARG A 231 16.61 34.07 -1.35
N PRO A 232 17.92 34.29 -1.54
CA PRO A 232 18.50 35.60 -1.30
C PRO A 232 17.94 36.58 -2.34
N ASP A 233 17.34 37.67 -1.81
CA ASP A 233 16.90 38.83 -2.59
C ASP A 233 18.05 39.33 -3.47
N ARG A 234 17.91 39.17 -4.77
CA ARG A 234 18.71 39.92 -5.73
C ARG A 234 18.16 41.32 -5.80
N LYS A 235 18.85 42.24 -5.09
CA LYS A 235 18.70 43.69 -5.23
C LYS A 235 18.83 44.06 -6.68
N GLY A 236 17.84 44.79 -7.19
CA GLY A 236 17.85 45.41 -8.51
C GLY A 236 18.98 46.43 -8.62
N GLY A 237 19.78 46.29 -9.65
CA GLY A 237 20.68 47.36 -10.15
C GLY A 237 20.00 48.08 -11.30
N PRO A 238 20.31 49.39 -11.50
CA PRO A 238 19.56 50.30 -12.36
C PRO A 238 19.80 50.06 -13.85
N ARG A 239 18.73 50.26 -14.62
CA ARG A 239 18.73 50.30 -16.08
C ARG A 239 19.61 51.46 -16.55
N GLY A 240 20.60 51.16 -17.37
CA GLY A 240 21.34 52.12 -18.17
C GLY A 240 20.96 51.93 -19.64
N ASP A 241 20.28 52.96 -20.16
CA ASP A 241 20.10 53.20 -21.59
C ASP A 241 21.45 53.38 -22.27
N ARG A 242 21.65 52.68 -23.36
CA ARG A 242 22.53 53.17 -24.44
C ARG A 242 22.06 52.61 -25.77
N ASP A 243 21.51 53.55 -26.49
CA ASP A 243 21.26 53.58 -27.93
C ASP A 243 22.52 53.40 -28.78
N ARG A 244 22.22 53.11 -30.04
CA ARG A 244 23.01 53.31 -31.28
C ARG A 244 23.77 52.04 -31.73
N ASP A 245 23.40 51.54 -32.82
CA ASP A 245 23.34 52.03 -34.22
C ASP A 245 24.35 51.26 -35.11
N ARG A 246 23.91 50.89 -36.32
CA ARG A 246 24.68 50.54 -37.52
C ARG A 246 25.40 49.20 -37.55
N GLY A 247 25.25 48.41 -38.53
CA GLY A 247 25.07 48.57 -39.95
C GLY A 247 25.25 47.18 -40.62
N SER A 248 24.48 47.00 -41.61
CA SER A 248 24.71 46.41 -42.92
C SER A 248 25.94 45.48 -43.11
N ASP A 249 25.80 44.31 -43.65
CA ASP A 249 25.91 44.04 -45.09
C ASP A 249 26.39 42.61 -45.39
N ARG A 250 25.79 42.03 -46.41
CA ARG A 250 26.34 41.04 -47.36
C ARG A 250 26.77 39.64 -46.82
N GLY A 251 26.24 38.56 -47.26
CA GLY A 251 26.03 38.14 -48.64
C GLY A 251 26.81 36.84 -48.90
N GLY A 252 26.24 35.88 -49.57
CA GLY A 252 26.96 34.79 -50.18
C GLY A 252 26.57 33.42 -49.63
N ASP A 253 25.60 32.73 -50.10
CA ASP A 253 25.43 31.99 -51.39
C ASP A 253 26.42 30.84 -51.60
N ARG A 254 25.85 29.75 -52.05
CA ARG A 254 26.37 28.48 -52.60
C ARG A 254 26.34 27.31 -51.59
N GLY A 255 25.52 26.33 -51.80
CA GLY A 255 25.18 25.64 -53.02
C GLY A 255 25.82 24.26 -53.04
N GLY A 256 25.05 23.24 -53.30
CA GLY A 256 25.55 21.95 -53.69
C GLY A 256 25.28 20.86 -52.68
N ASP A 257 24.41 20.07 -52.84
CA ASP A 257 23.90 19.16 -53.91
C ASP A 257 24.28 17.71 -53.63
N ARG A 258 23.27 16.85 -53.68
CA ARG A 258 23.25 15.44 -54.10
C ARG A 258 23.82 14.35 -53.18
N ARG A 259 23.09 13.47 -52.77
CA ARG A 259 22.19 12.39 -53.24
C ARG A 259 22.60 11.03 -52.65
N PRO A 260 21.78 10.04 -52.66
CA PRO A 260 21.79 8.86 -51.76
C PRO A 260 22.25 7.57 -52.50
N ARG A 261 22.59 6.55 -51.74
CA ARG A 261 22.59 5.13 -52.17
C ARG A 261 22.62 4.24 -50.92
N ASN A 262 21.64 3.49 -50.67
CA ASN A 262 21.13 2.21 -51.22
C ASN A 262 22.00 1.00 -50.88
N LYS A 263 21.36 0.06 -50.18
CA LYS A 263 21.44 -1.42 -50.24
C LYS A 263 22.77 -2.10 -49.88
N LYS A 264 22.76 -2.85 -48.85
CA LYS A 264 22.53 -4.31 -48.82
C LYS A 264 22.14 -4.74 -47.43
#